data_ce71dfacae1f5b7150e49551d6e516de
#
_entry.id   ce71dfacae1f5b7150e49551d6e516de
#
_cell.length_a   1.000
_cell.length_b   1.000
_cell.length_c   1.000
_cell.angle_alpha   90.00
_cell.angle_beta   90.00
_cell.angle_gamma   90.00
#
_symmetry.space_group_name_H-M   'P 1'
#
loop_
_entity.id
_entity.type
_entity.pdbx_description
1 polymer ?
#
loop_
_entity_poly.entity_id
_entity_poly.type
_entity_poly.pdbx_seq_one_letter_code
_entity_poly.pdbx_strand_id
1 'polypeptide(L)'
;MRIALVAPTGRAAKRMSEATQYEAKTIHRLLEMEYNAEGEAVFKRDRDHLLAEQVIIVDEASMVDLLLMNALLLAIKPGAHLLLIGDSDQLPPVGAGNVLHDLIQSDRFSTVRLTHIFRQAQQSMIVTNAHAVNAGEMPRLDVKDSDFFFLERNDDRQVANTIASLCAVRLPKTSGEQIADQIQVIAPSRK
;
A
#
# COMPACT_ATOMS: atom_id res chain seq x y z
N MET A 1 24.61 -3.34 14.11
CA MET A 1 23.36 -2.55 14.08
C MET A 1 22.22 -3.50 13.75
N ARG A 2 21.14 -3.54 14.55
CA ARG A 2 19.95 -4.39 14.28
C ARG A 2 18.92 -3.55 13.55
N ILE A 3 18.46 -4.06 12.41
CA ILE A 3 17.49 -3.40 11.54
C ILE A 3 16.27 -4.29 11.44
N ALA A 4 15.06 -3.73 11.53
CA ALA A 4 13.82 -4.38 11.17
C ALA A 4 13.28 -3.76 9.89
N LEU A 5 12.90 -4.61 8.94
CA LEU A 5 12.11 -4.25 7.76
C LEU A 5 10.68 -4.69 7.99
N VAL A 6 9.74 -3.76 7.93
CA VAL A 6 8.34 -4.08 8.23
C VAL A 6 7.37 -3.39 7.28
N ALA A 7 6.18 -3.96 7.15
CA ALA A 7 5.07 -3.40 6.39
C ALA A 7 3.74 -3.68 7.11
N PRO A 8 2.66 -2.95 6.83
CA PRO A 8 1.35 -3.20 7.43
C PRO A 8 0.72 -4.52 6.97
N THR A 9 1.05 -5.01 5.79
CA THR A 9 0.46 -6.22 5.20
C THR A 9 1.51 -7.29 4.89
N GLY A 10 1.09 -8.57 4.92
CA GLY A 10 1.96 -9.70 4.57
C GLY A 10 2.46 -9.64 3.12
N ARG A 11 1.63 -9.13 2.19
CA ARG A 11 2.00 -8.99 0.78
C ARG A 11 3.11 -7.95 0.57
N ALA A 12 3.00 -6.81 1.26
CA ALA A 12 4.04 -5.77 1.22
C ALA A 12 5.34 -6.27 1.88
N ALA A 13 5.26 -6.92 3.04
CA ALA A 13 6.42 -7.52 3.69
C ALA A 13 7.13 -8.56 2.80
N LYS A 14 6.36 -9.41 2.10
CA LYS A 14 6.93 -10.38 1.16
C LYS A 14 7.67 -9.69 0.01
N ARG A 15 7.06 -8.67 -0.62
CA ARG A 15 7.71 -7.89 -1.68
C ARG A 15 8.98 -7.20 -1.20
N MET A 16 8.95 -6.62 0.00
CA MET A 16 10.10 -5.99 0.62
C MET A 16 11.24 -7.01 0.84
N SER A 17 10.91 -8.23 1.29
CA SER A 17 11.90 -9.30 1.44
C SER A 17 12.50 -9.71 0.08
N GLU A 18 11.68 -9.85 -0.95
CA GLU A 18 12.13 -10.21 -2.31
C GLU A 18 13.04 -9.13 -2.92
N ALA A 19 12.70 -7.86 -2.72
CA ALA A 19 13.48 -6.73 -3.26
C ALA A 19 14.81 -6.51 -2.54
N THR A 20 14.82 -6.67 -1.21
CA THR A 20 16.02 -6.37 -0.40
C THR A 20 16.89 -7.57 -0.11
N GLN A 21 16.38 -8.79 -0.31
CA GLN A 21 17.00 -10.05 0.10
C GLN A 21 17.22 -10.16 1.63
N TYR A 22 16.52 -9.33 2.42
CA TYR A 22 16.46 -9.37 3.87
C TYR A 22 15.06 -9.77 4.33
N GLU A 23 14.99 -10.46 5.47
CA GLU A 23 13.69 -10.82 6.06
C GLU A 23 12.93 -9.55 6.45
N ALA A 24 11.75 -9.36 5.84
CA ALA A 24 10.77 -8.39 6.25
C ALA A 24 9.53 -9.09 6.81
N LYS A 25 8.85 -8.47 7.78
CA LYS A 25 7.66 -9.00 8.43
C LYS A 25 6.58 -7.93 8.58
N THR A 26 5.39 -8.33 8.97
CA THR A 26 4.37 -7.33 9.29
C THR A 26 4.69 -6.62 10.60
N ILE A 27 4.19 -5.38 10.76
CA ILE A 27 4.29 -4.65 12.04
C ILE A 27 3.71 -5.50 13.17
N HIS A 28 2.56 -6.16 12.95
CA HIS A 28 1.94 -7.05 13.91
C HIS A 28 2.87 -8.19 14.37
N ARG A 29 3.61 -8.80 13.44
CA ARG A 29 4.59 -9.85 13.78
C ARG A 29 5.82 -9.29 14.49
N LEU A 30 6.26 -8.06 14.14
CA LEU A 30 7.35 -7.39 14.86
C LEU A 30 6.96 -7.14 16.31
N LEU A 31 5.71 -6.71 16.55
CA LEU A 31 5.16 -6.45 17.87
C LEU A 31 4.71 -7.71 18.62
N GLU A 32 4.88 -8.90 18.01
CA GLU A 32 4.50 -10.19 18.58
C GLU A 32 3.02 -10.20 19.04
N MET A 33 2.12 -9.84 18.09
CA MET A 33 0.68 -9.84 18.36
C MET A 33 0.15 -11.21 18.69
N GLU A 34 -0.61 -11.30 19.76
CA GLU A 34 -1.34 -12.50 20.21
C GLU A 34 -2.77 -12.14 20.59
N TYR A 35 -3.59 -13.15 20.85
CA TYR A 35 -4.94 -12.96 21.38
C TYR A 35 -4.96 -13.37 22.86
N ASN A 36 -5.52 -12.51 23.71
CA ASN A 36 -5.75 -12.84 25.13
C ASN A 36 -6.90 -13.83 25.30
N ALA A 37 -7.21 -14.20 26.55
CA ALA A 37 -8.28 -15.15 26.87
C ALA A 37 -9.67 -14.63 26.49
N GLU A 38 -9.84 -13.32 26.40
CA GLU A 38 -11.06 -12.61 26.00
C GLU A 38 -11.19 -12.49 24.47
N GLY A 39 -10.17 -12.93 23.70
CA GLY A 39 -10.12 -12.86 22.24
C GLY A 39 -9.72 -11.49 21.69
N GLU A 40 -9.15 -10.61 22.51
CA GLU A 40 -8.66 -9.31 22.11
C GLU A 40 -7.20 -9.41 21.64
N ALA A 41 -6.88 -8.66 20.59
CA ALA A 41 -5.51 -8.57 20.09
C ALA A 41 -4.63 -7.74 21.04
N VAL A 42 -3.55 -8.34 21.52
CA VAL A 42 -2.56 -7.69 22.39
C VAL A 42 -1.17 -7.82 21.77
N PHE A 43 -0.31 -6.84 22.03
CA PHE A 43 1.07 -6.83 21.58
C PHE A 43 2.00 -7.15 22.77
N LYS A 44 2.92 -8.10 22.59
CA LYS A 44 3.95 -8.40 23.61
C LYS A 44 5.06 -7.36 23.66
N ARG A 45 5.29 -6.68 22.55
CA ARG A 45 6.24 -5.57 22.47
C ARG A 45 5.50 -4.27 22.74
N ASP A 46 5.88 -3.62 23.84
CA ASP A 46 5.26 -2.43 24.40
C ASP A 46 6.29 -1.58 25.15
N ARG A 47 5.85 -0.71 26.05
CA ARG A 47 6.71 0.15 26.88
C ARG A 47 7.60 -0.63 27.83
N ASP A 48 7.16 -1.78 28.30
CA ASP A 48 7.86 -2.61 29.27
C ASP A 48 8.77 -3.63 28.59
N HIS A 49 8.47 -3.96 27.33
CA HIS A 49 9.17 -4.95 26.51
C HIS A 49 9.58 -4.37 25.16
N LEU A 50 10.56 -3.48 25.17
CA LEU A 50 10.99 -2.74 23.99
C LEU A 50 11.63 -3.64 22.91
N LEU A 51 11.48 -3.20 21.67
CA LEU A 51 12.15 -3.80 20.51
C LEU A 51 13.68 -3.69 20.66
N ALA A 52 14.38 -4.72 20.21
CA ALA A 52 15.84 -4.74 20.26
C ALA A 52 16.52 -3.95 19.12
N GLU A 53 15.77 -3.64 18.09
CA GLU A 53 16.20 -2.99 16.85
C GLU A 53 16.61 -1.53 17.12
N GLN A 54 17.61 -1.09 16.35
CA GLN A 54 18.12 0.28 16.38
C GLN A 54 17.59 1.11 15.22
N VAL A 55 17.18 0.44 14.16
CA VAL A 55 16.54 1.05 12.98
C VAL A 55 15.33 0.23 12.62
N ILE A 56 14.21 0.89 12.44
CA ILE A 56 12.96 0.28 11.98
C ILE A 56 12.54 1.01 10.71
N ILE A 57 12.38 0.26 9.62
CA ILE A 57 11.97 0.77 8.32
C ILE A 57 10.59 0.22 8.03
N VAL A 58 9.62 1.12 7.92
CA VAL A 58 8.22 0.80 7.62
C VAL A 58 7.94 1.19 6.18
N ASP A 59 7.66 0.21 5.34
CA ASP A 59 7.19 0.42 3.98
C ASP A 59 5.66 0.39 3.92
N GLU A 60 5.05 0.99 2.89
CA GLU A 60 3.59 1.18 2.75
C GLU A 60 2.97 1.86 4.00
N ALA A 61 3.66 2.85 4.56
CA ALA A 61 3.26 3.53 5.80
C ALA A 61 1.93 4.29 5.67
N SER A 62 1.46 4.59 4.45
CA SER A 62 0.12 5.15 4.18
C SER A 62 -1.03 4.26 4.66
N MET A 63 -0.81 2.95 4.78
CA MET A 63 -1.80 1.98 5.27
C MET A 63 -1.77 1.78 6.79
N VAL A 64 -0.87 2.45 7.52
CA VAL A 64 -0.74 2.32 8.98
C VAL A 64 -1.70 3.28 9.68
N ASP A 65 -2.65 2.74 10.42
CA ASP A 65 -3.59 3.52 11.22
C ASP A 65 -2.97 4.03 12.53
N LEU A 66 -3.72 4.89 13.22
CA LEU A 66 -3.28 5.53 14.46
C LEU A 66 -2.99 4.52 15.57
N LEU A 67 -3.81 3.46 15.70
CA LEU A 67 -3.66 2.48 16.77
C LEU A 67 -2.40 1.63 16.56
N LEU A 68 -2.16 1.17 15.34
CA LEU A 68 -0.97 0.39 15.00
C LEU A 68 0.31 1.24 15.11
N MET A 69 0.26 2.50 14.66
CA MET A 69 1.38 3.42 14.83
C MET A 69 1.67 3.68 16.30
N ASN A 70 0.64 3.91 17.12
CA ASN A 70 0.82 4.10 18.57
C ASN A 70 1.46 2.88 19.22
N ALA A 71 0.99 1.67 18.90
CA ALA A 71 1.58 0.43 19.41
C ALA A 71 3.05 0.29 19.02
N LEU A 72 3.38 0.61 17.76
CA LEU A 72 4.77 0.58 17.27
C LEU A 72 5.64 1.58 18.03
N LEU A 73 5.19 2.82 18.18
CA LEU A 73 5.96 3.88 18.88
C LEU A 73 6.20 3.55 20.36
N LEU A 74 5.24 2.91 21.02
CA LEU A 74 5.38 2.48 22.42
C LEU A 74 6.46 1.40 22.58
N ALA A 75 6.67 0.55 21.57
CA ALA A 75 7.64 -0.52 21.60
C ALA A 75 9.04 -0.10 21.14
N ILE A 76 9.20 1.06 20.54
CA ILE A 76 10.49 1.56 20.06
C ILE A 76 11.30 2.11 21.24
N LYS A 77 12.56 1.66 21.36
CA LYS A 77 13.45 2.17 22.42
C LYS A 77 13.95 3.58 22.12
N PRO A 78 14.20 4.38 23.14
CA PRO A 78 14.82 5.70 22.98
C PRO A 78 16.14 5.62 22.20
N GLY A 79 16.32 6.54 21.25
CA GLY A 79 17.51 6.61 20.39
C GLY A 79 17.49 5.67 19.18
N ALA A 80 16.45 4.88 18.96
CA ALA A 80 16.29 4.15 17.71
C ALA A 80 15.77 5.08 16.60
N HIS A 81 16.08 4.73 15.35
CA HIS A 81 15.64 5.45 14.17
C HIS A 81 14.41 4.80 13.58
N LEU A 82 13.38 5.58 13.28
CA LEU A 82 12.18 5.16 12.56
C LEU A 82 12.18 5.84 11.19
N LEU A 83 12.13 5.03 10.13
CA LEU A 83 11.98 5.50 8.76
C LEU A 83 10.62 5.04 8.24
N LEU A 84 9.78 5.98 7.83
CA LEU A 84 8.48 5.73 7.22
C LEU A 84 8.59 5.97 5.71
N ILE A 85 8.21 4.97 4.92
CA ILE A 85 8.18 5.02 3.47
C ILE A 85 6.74 4.76 3.04
N GLY A 86 6.20 5.59 2.17
CA GLY A 86 4.83 5.42 1.71
C GLY A 86 4.43 6.55 0.77
N ASP A 87 3.24 6.43 0.23
CA ASP A 87 2.65 7.39 -0.69
C ASP A 87 1.48 8.09 0.01
N SER A 88 1.64 9.38 0.30
CA SER A 88 0.62 10.21 0.97
C SER A 88 -0.63 10.43 0.11
N ASP A 89 -0.53 10.16 -1.19
CA ASP A 89 -1.61 10.37 -2.16
C ASP A 89 -2.46 9.11 -2.36
N GLN A 90 -2.02 7.95 -1.79
CA GLN A 90 -2.83 6.74 -1.74
C GLN A 90 -3.99 6.86 -0.75
N LEU A 91 -4.94 5.92 -0.85
CA LEU A 91 -6.06 5.85 0.07
C LEU A 91 -5.57 5.75 1.53
N PRO A 92 -6.25 6.44 2.46
CA PRO A 92 -5.93 6.36 3.88
C PRO A 92 -6.19 4.94 4.41
N PRO A 93 -5.65 4.60 5.60
CA PRO A 93 -5.89 3.30 6.22
C PRO A 93 -7.38 3.07 6.49
N VAL A 94 -7.80 1.79 6.57
CA VAL A 94 -9.18 1.43 6.94
C VAL A 94 -9.49 1.80 8.40
N GLY A 95 -8.48 1.73 9.28
CA GLY A 95 -8.57 2.18 10.67
C GLY A 95 -8.54 3.70 10.81
N ALA A 96 -8.68 4.18 12.03
CA ALA A 96 -8.74 5.61 12.32
C ALA A 96 -7.40 6.32 12.08
N GLY A 97 -7.46 7.54 11.54
CA GLY A 97 -6.32 8.43 11.34
C GLY A 97 -5.67 8.33 9.96
N ASN A 98 -4.86 9.33 9.63
CA ASN A 98 -4.05 9.38 8.41
C ASN A 98 -2.61 9.77 8.78
N VAL A 99 -1.96 8.86 9.50
CA VAL A 99 -0.72 9.14 10.24
C VAL A 99 0.40 9.67 9.34
N LEU A 100 0.66 9.01 8.19
CA LEU A 100 1.73 9.45 7.29
C LEU A 100 1.48 10.87 6.77
N HIS A 101 0.26 11.14 6.31
CA HIS A 101 -0.15 12.45 5.82
C HIS A 101 0.00 13.52 6.91
N ASP A 102 -0.50 13.25 8.13
CA ASP A 102 -0.48 14.18 9.23
C ASP A 102 0.95 14.48 9.71
N LEU A 103 1.84 13.48 9.74
CA LEU A 103 3.25 13.66 10.04
C LEU A 103 3.94 14.56 9.01
N ILE A 104 3.66 14.36 7.71
CA ILE A 104 4.20 15.19 6.63
C ILE A 104 3.68 16.62 6.74
N GLN A 105 2.39 16.81 6.97
CA GLN A 105 1.77 18.15 7.08
C GLN A 105 2.21 18.91 8.33
N SER A 106 2.66 18.22 9.36
CA SER A 106 3.15 18.86 10.59
C SER A 106 4.43 19.67 10.42
N ASP A 107 5.20 19.42 9.35
CA ASP A 107 6.55 19.98 9.11
C ASP A 107 7.54 19.82 10.30
N ARG A 108 7.26 18.85 11.18
CA ARG A 108 8.10 18.58 12.36
C ARG A 108 9.17 17.51 12.12
N PHE A 109 9.06 16.78 11.01
CA PHE A 109 9.90 15.64 10.68
C PHE A 109 10.64 15.88 9.37
N SER A 110 11.88 15.40 9.29
CA SER A 110 12.64 15.43 8.05
C SER A 110 11.92 14.58 6.99
N THR A 111 11.48 15.21 5.91
CA THR A 111 10.72 14.57 4.85
C THR A 111 11.44 14.73 3.51
N VAL A 112 11.57 13.63 2.77
CA VAL A 112 12.06 13.62 1.38
C VAL A 112 10.91 13.20 0.48
N ARG A 113 10.54 14.07 -0.47
CA ARG A 113 9.51 13.76 -1.47
C ARG A 113 10.18 13.37 -2.80
N LEU A 114 9.78 12.22 -3.34
CA LEU A 114 10.19 11.78 -4.67
C LEU A 114 9.19 12.34 -5.69
N THR A 115 9.60 13.36 -6.44
CA THR A 115 8.73 14.08 -7.39
C THR A 115 9.02 13.75 -8.85
N HIS A 116 10.14 13.08 -9.14
CA HIS A 116 10.52 12.76 -10.50
C HIS A 116 9.87 11.46 -10.97
N ILE A 117 9.01 11.59 -11.97
CA ILE A 117 8.48 10.46 -12.73
C ILE A 117 9.52 10.11 -13.80
N PHE A 118 9.99 8.86 -13.81
CA PHE A 118 10.90 8.41 -14.85
C PHE A 118 10.27 8.55 -16.24
N ARG A 119 11.10 8.91 -17.25
CA ARG A 119 10.65 9.19 -18.63
C ARG A 119 9.80 8.07 -19.23
N GLN A 120 10.07 6.82 -18.91
CA GLN A 120 9.27 5.66 -19.34
C GLN A 120 7.86 5.66 -18.72
N ALA A 121 7.72 6.07 -17.46
CA ALA A 121 6.42 6.16 -16.79
C ALA A 121 5.59 7.35 -17.28
N GLN A 122 6.21 8.41 -17.80
CA GLN A 122 5.50 9.55 -18.42
C GLN A 122 4.76 9.18 -19.71
N GLN A 123 5.14 8.09 -20.38
CA GLN A 123 4.45 7.57 -21.56
C GLN A 123 3.24 6.71 -21.20
N SER A 124 3.12 6.27 -19.95
CA SER A 124 2.00 5.50 -19.45
C SER A 124 0.78 6.40 -19.20
N MET A 125 -0.32 6.09 -19.85
CA MET A 125 -1.60 6.78 -19.58
C MET A 125 -2.18 6.41 -18.22
N ILE A 126 -1.87 5.21 -17.69
CA ILE A 126 -2.22 4.84 -16.31
C ILE A 126 -1.58 5.83 -15.34
N VAL A 127 -0.29 6.07 -15.46
CA VAL A 127 0.45 7.00 -14.58
C VAL A 127 -0.02 8.45 -14.76
N THR A 128 -0.15 8.89 -16.01
CA THR A 128 -0.60 10.26 -16.31
C THR A 128 -2.00 10.52 -15.75
N ASN A 129 -2.93 9.59 -15.95
CA ASN A 129 -4.30 9.71 -15.44
C ASN A 129 -4.36 9.62 -13.90
N ALA A 130 -3.52 8.79 -13.27
CA ALA A 130 -3.44 8.74 -11.81
C ALA A 130 -3.01 10.10 -11.22
N HIS A 131 -2.02 10.76 -11.82
CA HIS A 131 -1.61 12.11 -11.41
C HIS A 131 -2.69 13.17 -11.65
N ALA A 132 -3.39 13.11 -12.79
CA ALA A 132 -4.51 14.00 -13.06
C ALA A 132 -5.61 13.86 -12.00
N VAL A 133 -6.02 12.62 -11.69
CA VAL A 133 -7.02 12.34 -10.65
C VAL A 133 -6.56 12.87 -9.29
N ASN A 134 -5.29 12.66 -8.93
CA ASN A 134 -4.74 13.14 -7.67
C ASN A 134 -4.71 14.69 -7.59
N ALA A 135 -4.48 15.36 -8.72
CA ALA A 135 -4.56 16.83 -8.84
C ALA A 135 -6.01 17.37 -8.89
N GLY A 136 -7.03 16.50 -8.85
CA GLY A 136 -8.43 16.87 -9.01
C GLY A 136 -8.84 17.18 -10.46
N GLU A 137 -8.02 16.77 -11.43
CA GLU A 137 -8.26 16.95 -12.85
C GLU A 137 -8.96 15.73 -13.46
N MET A 138 -9.66 15.95 -14.58
CA MET A 138 -10.30 14.85 -15.31
C MET A 138 -9.25 14.00 -16.03
N PRO A 139 -9.28 12.66 -15.84
CA PRO A 139 -8.41 11.76 -16.58
C PRO A 139 -8.77 11.76 -18.09
N ARG A 140 -7.79 11.50 -18.92
CA ARG A 140 -7.99 11.36 -20.37
C ARG A 140 -8.55 9.96 -20.66
N LEU A 141 -9.80 9.90 -21.15
CA LEU A 141 -10.56 8.66 -21.36
C LEU A 141 -10.63 8.26 -22.84
N ASP A 142 -10.21 9.14 -23.74
CA ASP A 142 -10.37 9.05 -25.20
C ASP A 142 -9.16 8.46 -25.94
N VAL A 143 -8.05 8.22 -25.24
CA VAL A 143 -6.81 7.70 -25.83
C VAL A 143 -6.92 6.19 -26.04
N LYS A 144 -6.85 5.73 -27.33
CA LYS A 144 -7.05 4.32 -27.69
C LYS A 144 -5.76 3.51 -27.77
N ASP A 145 -4.65 4.12 -28.13
CA ASP A 145 -3.35 3.46 -28.29
C ASP A 145 -2.48 3.66 -27.04
N SER A 146 -2.96 3.14 -25.92
CA SER A 146 -2.30 3.30 -24.62
C SER A 146 -2.48 2.07 -23.73
N ASP A 147 -1.86 2.10 -22.55
CA ASP A 147 -2.01 1.11 -21.49
C ASP A 147 -3.25 1.31 -20.61
N PHE A 148 -4.02 2.39 -20.85
CA PHE A 148 -5.25 2.73 -20.12
C PHE A 148 -6.46 2.71 -21.05
N PHE A 149 -7.53 1.99 -20.64
CA PHE A 149 -8.78 1.89 -21.41
C PHE A 149 -9.98 2.21 -20.54
N PHE A 150 -10.85 3.06 -21.02
CA PHE A 150 -12.12 3.36 -20.38
C PHE A 150 -13.27 2.73 -21.17
N LEU A 151 -14.13 1.98 -20.48
CA LEU A 151 -15.32 1.35 -21.06
C LEU A 151 -16.55 1.79 -20.29
N GLU A 152 -17.32 2.70 -20.85
CA GLU A 152 -18.58 3.14 -20.25
C GLU A 152 -19.62 2.03 -20.24
N ARG A 153 -20.23 1.77 -19.07
CA ARG A 153 -21.33 0.82 -18.86
C ARG A 153 -22.31 1.42 -17.87
N ASN A 154 -23.60 1.36 -18.20
CA ASN A 154 -24.64 2.09 -17.48
C ASN A 154 -25.44 1.20 -16.52
N ASP A 155 -25.22 -0.11 -16.50
CA ASP A 155 -25.87 -1.03 -15.57
C ASP A 155 -24.93 -2.12 -15.06
N ASP A 156 -25.22 -2.65 -13.87
CA ASP A 156 -24.40 -3.62 -13.15
C ASP A 156 -24.22 -4.94 -13.94
N ARG A 157 -25.21 -5.36 -14.71
CA ARG A 157 -25.14 -6.59 -15.54
C ARG A 157 -24.18 -6.42 -16.70
N GLN A 158 -24.20 -5.25 -17.35
CA GLN A 158 -23.24 -4.93 -18.41
C GLN A 158 -21.82 -4.84 -17.86
N VAL A 159 -21.63 -4.25 -16.67
CA VAL A 159 -20.35 -4.22 -15.98
C VAL A 159 -19.84 -5.63 -15.71
N ALA A 160 -20.65 -6.48 -15.06
CA ALA A 160 -20.28 -7.85 -14.72
C ALA A 160 -19.96 -8.70 -15.98
N ASN A 161 -20.78 -8.62 -17.01
CA ASN A 161 -20.55 -9.33 -18.27
C ASN A 161 -19.28 -8.85 -18.99
N THR A 162 -19.00 -7.54 -18.94
CA THR A 162 -17.80 -6.97 -19.54
C THR A 162 -16.55 -7.47 -18.81
N ILE A 163 -16.55 -7.44 -17.48
CA ILE A 163 -15.45 -7.95 -16.64
C ILE A 163 -15.23 -9.44 -16.91
N ALA A 164 -16.29 -10.25 -16.88
CA ALA A 164 -16.19 -11.68 -17.14
C ALA A 164 -15.62 -11.96 -18.54
N SER A 165 -16.07 -11.24 -19.56
CA SER A 165 -15.56 -11.36 -20.93
C SER A 165 -14.10 -10.95 -21.05
N LEU A 166 -13.68 -9.86 -20.37
CA LEU A 166 -12.29 -9.41 -20.33
C LEU A 166 -11.39 -10.46 -19.69
N CYS A 167 -11.74 -10.94 -18.50
CA CYS A 167 -10.93 -11.86 -17.75
C CYS A 167 -10.85 -13.27 -18.37
N ALA A 168 -11.98 -13.80 -18.84
CA ALA A 168 -12.04 -15.17 -19.32
C ALA A 168 -11.69 -15.34 -20.80
N VAL A 169 -11.87 -14.30 -21.62
CA VAL A 169 -11.77 -14.45 -23.09
C VAL A 169 -10.82 -13.45 -23.73
N ARG A 170 -11.03 -12.15 -23.50
CA ARG A 170 -10.35 -11.13 -24.31
C ARG A 170 -8.88 -10.95 -23.95
N LEU A 171 -8.58 -10.74 -22.66
CA LEU A 171 -7.21 -10.56 -22.19
C LEU A 171 -6.34 -11.83 -22.38
N PRO A 172 -6.82 -13.05 -22.04
CA PRO A 172 -6.06 -14.25 -22.33
C PRO A 172 -5.75 -14.46 -23.81
N LYS A 173 -6.67 -14.16 -24.72
CA LYS A 173 -6.43 -14.25 -26.17
C LYS A 173 -5.39 -13.27 -26.68
N THR A 174 -5.27 -12.09 -26.06
CA THR A 174 -4.36 -11.03 -26.52
C THR A 174 -2.96 -11.20 -25.94
N SER A 175 -2.85 -11.71 -24.72
CA SER A 175 -1.60 -11.71 -23.93
C SER A 175 -1.11 -13.12 -23.55
N GLY A 176 -1.82 -14.18 -23.98
CA GLY A 176 -1.53 -15.59 -23.69
C GLY A 176 -2.33 -16.15 -22.51
N GLU A 177 -2.57 -17.47 -22.53
CA GLU A 177 -3.43 -18.16 -21.54
C GLU A 177 -2.93 -18.04 -20.09
N GLN A 178 -1.63 -17.87 -19.87
CA GLN A 178 -1.05 -17.74 -18.53
C GLN A 178 -1.35 -16.40 -17.83
N ILE A 179 -1.92 -15.43 -18.52
CA ILE A 179 -2.20 -14.11 -17.94
C ILE A 179 -3.40 -14.13 -16.98
N ALA A 180 -4.24 -15.16 -17.01
CA ALA A 180 -5.44 -15.24 -16.18
C ALA A 180 -5.14 -15.08 -14.66
N ASP A 181 -4.03 -15.68 -14.21
CA ASP A 181 -3.58 -15.58 -12.82
C ASP A 181 -2.99 -14.20 -12.44
N GLN A 182 -2.72 -13.37 -13.43
CA GLN A 182 -2.16 -12.03 -13.26
C GLN A 182 -3.22 -10.93 -13.33
N ILE A 183 -4.46 -11.27 -13.73
CA ILE A 183 -5.56 -10.31 -13.81
C ILE A 183 -6.14 -10.09 -12.42
N GLN A 184 -6.19 -8.84 -11.99
CA GLN A 184 -6.86 -8.45 -10.75
C GLN A 184 -8.03 -7.53 -11.05
N VAL A 185 -9.22 -7.90 -10.56
CA VAL A 185 -10.42 -7.05 -10.60
C VAL A 185 -10.50 -6.28 -9.28
N ILE A 186 -10.59 -4.96 -9.37
CA ILE A 186 -10.69 -4.07 -8.22
C ILE A 186 -12.05 -3.36 -8.29
N ALA A 187 -12.75 -3.30 -7.16
CA ALA A 187 -14.02 -2.60 -7.02
C ALA A 187 -14.03 -1.77 -5.74
N PRO A 188 -14.74 -0.63 -5.69
CA PRO A 188 -14.77 0.25 -4.52
C PRO A 188 -15.52 -0.37 -3.33
N SER A 189 -16.39 -1.34 -3.56
CA SER A 189 -17.14 -2.03 -2.49
C SER A 189 -17.47 -3.47 -2.87
N ARG A 190 -17.68 -4.31 -1.86
CA ARG A 190 -18.31 -5.64 -2.01
C ARG A 190 -19.83 -5.45 -1.88
N LYS A 191 -20.58 -5.72 -2.90
CA LYS A 191 -22.06 -5.88 -2.85
C LYS A 191 -22.39 -7.24 -3.39
#